data_78cbc3cc62e525cd802023a448cf9444
#
_entry.id   78cbc3cc62e525cd802023a448cf9444
#
_cell.length_a   1.000
_cell.length_b   1.000
_cell.length_c   1.000
_cell.angle_alpha   90.00
_cell.angle_beta   90.00
_cell.angle_gamma   90.00
#
_symmetry.space_group_name_H-M   'P 1'
#
loop_
_entity.id
_entity.type
_entity.pdbx_description
1 polymer ?
#
loop_
_entity_poly.entity_id
_entity_poly.type
_entity_poly.pdbx_seq_one_letter_code
_entity_poly.pdbx_strand_id
1 'polypeptide(L)'
;MAQGGQGAPLAPFYHFALARMMEADAPVAFLNIGGVANVTWVDPRAAAPEAPGALLAFDTGPGNALLNDLIGARTGAAWDTDGAAAAAGRVDEGALKQLLDNAYFEATPPKSLDRGDFPKAPELMRSFGLQDAAATLTAFTAASIERAQDHFKVPVSRWLVCGGGRHNPQMMRMLSERLSAPVEPVEAVGFNGDMIEAQAFAHLALRSNAGLPLSAPATTGVQAPATGGRLSTP
;
A
#
# COMPACT_ATOMS: atom_id res chain seq x y z
N MET A 1 7.27 -17.45 -8.73
CA MET A 1 8.20 -17.32 -9.86
C MET A 1 8.12 -18.47 -10.86
N ALA A 2 8.16 -19.75 -10.46
CA ALA A 2 8.04 -20.88 -11.40
C ALA A 2 6.71 -20.90 -12.20
N GLN A 3 5.68 -20.20 -11.77
CA GLN A 3 4.37 -20.06 -12.41
C GLN A 3 4.14 -18.68 -13.04
N GLY A 4 5.21 -17.92 -13.29
CA GLY A 4 5.16 -16.61 -13.96
C GLY A 4 4.80 -15.41 -13.07
N GLY A 5 4.47 -15.63 -11.80
CA GLY A 5 4.12 -14.54 -10.88
C GLY A 5 5.32 -13.89 -10.19
N GLN A 6 5.09 -12.71 -9.61
CA GLN A 6 6.08 -11.91 -8.89
C GLN A 6 6.41 -12.47 -7.49
N GLY A 7 5.59 -13.39 -6.94
CA GLY A 7 5.79 -13.99 -5.62
C GLY A 7 5.25 -13.15 -4.45
N ALA A 8 4.90 -11.91 -4.68
CA ALA A 8 4.29 -10.97 -3.74
C ALA A 8 3.32 -10.05 -4.51
N PRO A 9 2.36 -9.40 -3.80
CA PRO A 9 1.99 -9.55 -2.39
C PRO A 9 1.12 -10.80 -2.12
N LEU A 10 1.28 -11.41 -0.94
CA LEU A 10 0.43 -12.53 -0.50
C LEU A 10 -0.63 -12.11 0.54
N ALA A 11 -0.43 -11.00 1.23
CA ALA A 11 -1.38 -10.44 2.19
C ALA A 11 -2.81 -10.21 1.65
N PRO A 12 -3.04 -9.98 0.35
CA PRO A 12 -4.38 -9.77 -0.22
C PRO A 12 -5.40 -10.85 0.14
N PHE A 13 -4.97 -12.10 0.26
CA PHE A 13 -5.85 -13.22 0.66
C PHE A 13 -6.34 -13.07 2.12
N TYR A 14 -5.50 -12.52 2.99
CA TYR A 14 -5.89 -12.19 4.36
C TYR A 14 -6.75 -10.93 4.40
N HIS A 15 -6.46 -9.92 3.60
CA HIS A 15 -7.32 -8.72 3.49
C HIS A 15 -8.74 -9.08 3.07
N PHE A 16 -8.92 -10.07 2.20
CA PHE A 16 -10.24 -10.60 1.87
C PHE A 16 -10.95 -11.20 3.09
N ALA A 17 -10.23 -11.98 3.91
CA ALA A 17 -10.79 -12.53 5.14
C ALA A 17 -11.18 -11.42 6.13
N LEU A 18 -10.34 -10.38 6.29
CA LEU A 18 -10.64 -9.22 7.14
C LEU A 18 -11.90 -8.48 6.66
N ALA A 19 -12.02 -8.23 5.34
CA ALA A 19 -13.21 -7.58 4.77
C ALA A 19 -14.49 -8.38 5.04
N ARG A 20 -14.42 -9.70 5.01
CA ARG A 20 -15.52 -10.59 5.39
C ARG A 20 -15.82 -10.58 6.90
N MET A 21 -14.77 -10.55 7.72
CA MET A 21 -14.93 -10.49 9.20
C MET A 21 -15.59 -9.20 9.68
N MET A 22 -15.36 -8.08 8.99
CA MET A 22 -16.02 -6.81 9.29
C MET A 22 -17.40 -6.67 8.62
N GLU A 23 -17.90 -7.75 7.99
CA GLU A 23 -19.19 -7.79 7.33
C GLU A 23 -19.39 -6.68 6.28
N ALA A 24 -18.30 -6.33 5.57
CA ALA A 24 -18.37 -5.32 4.52
C ALA A 24 -19.32 -5.79 3.40
N ASP A 25 -20.21 -4.92 2.98
CA ASP A 25 -21.23 -5.16 1.95
C ASP A 25 -20.88 -4.52 0.59
N ALA A 26 -19.81 -3.74 0.57
CA ALA A 26 -19.27 -3.05 -0.59
C ALA A 26 -17.74 -3.19 -0.65
N PRO A 27 -17.10 -2.94 -1.80
CA PRO A 27 -15.64 -2.98 -1.92
C PRO A 27 -14.94 -2.04 -0.94
N VAL A 28 -13.80 -2.51 -0.42
CA VAL A 28 -12.93 -1.77 0.51
C VAL A 28 -11.49 -1.82 0.01
N ALA A 29 -10.67 -0.83 0.37
CA ALA A 29 -9.25 -0.84 0.12
C ALA A 29 -8.47 -1.01 1.43
N PHE A 30 -7.57 -1.99 1.47
CA PHE A 30 -6.52 -2.06 2.47
C PHE A 30 -5.27 -1.40 1.88
N LEU A 31 -4.77 -0.36 2.54
CA LEU A 31 -3.62 0.41 2.13
C LEU A 31 -2.50 0.24 3.14
N ASN A 32 -1.44 -0.45 2.75
CA ASN A 32 -0.24 -0.55 3.57
C ASN A 32 0.76 0.53 3.18
N ILE A 33 1.15 1.38 4.13
CA ILE A 33 2.17 2.42 3.94
C ILE A 33 3.41 2.03 4.76
N GLY A 34 4.25 1.19 4.15
CA GLY A 34 5.58 0.85 4.61
C GLY A 34 6.65 1.72 3.96
N GLY A 35 7.79 1.17 3.61
CA GLY A 35 8.80 1.84 2.78
C GLY A 35 8.29 2.14 1.36
N VAL A 36 7.64 1.15 0.75
CA VAL A 36 6.80 1.26 -0.44
C VAL A 36 5.34 1.21 0.02
N ALA A 37 4.45 1.90 -0.68
CA ALA A 37 3.02 1.83 -0.42
C ALA A 37 2.36 0.83 -1.38
N ASN A 38 1.47 0.00 -0.85
CA ASN A 38 0.71 -0.95 -1.66
C ASN A 38 -0.76 -0.99 -1.25
N VAL A 39 -1.61 -1.31 -2.22
CA VAL A 39 -3.04 -1.39 -2.01
C VAL A 39 -3.58 -2.78 -2.36
N THR A 40 -4.56 -3.21 -1.60
CA THR A 40 -5.45 -4.32 -1.95
C THR A 40 -6.87 -3.80 -2.02
N TRP A 41 -7.42 -3.73 -3.23
CA TRP A 41 -8.85 -3.57 -3.45
C TRP A 41 -9.53 -4.93 -3.25
N VAL A 42 -10.61 -4.96 -2.48
CA VAL A 42 -11.31 -6.20 -2.09
C VAL A 42 -12.80 -6.03 -2.36
N ASP A 43 -13.40 -6.96 -3.12
CA ASP A 43 -14.85 -7.14 -3.13
C ASP A 43 -15.24 -8.30 -2.19
N PRO A 44 -15.75 -8.01 -0.99
CA PRO A 44 -16.08 -9.04 0.00
C PRO A 44 -17.26 -9.92 -0.40
N ARG A 45 -18.04 -9.53 -1.42
CA ARG A 45 -19.19 -10.27 -1.92
C ARG A 45 -18.80 -11.45 -2.81
N ALA A 46 -17.55 -11.49 -3.29
CA ALA A 46 -17.05 -12.60 -4.08
C ALA A 46 -17.05 -13.91 -3.26
N ALA A 47 -17.21 -15.04 -3.91
CA ALA A 47 -17.30 -16.35 -3.26
C ALA A 47 -16.00 -16.74 -2.53
N ALA A 48 -14.83 -16.37 -3.10
CA ALA A 48 -13.51 -16.69 -2.58
C ALA A 48 -12.47 -15.64 -3.04
N PRO A 49 -11.33 -15.47 -2.35
CA PRO A 49 -10.32 -14.49 -2.72
C PRO A 49 -9.69 -14.74 -4.09
N GLU A 50 -9.61 -15.98 -4.54
CA GLU A 50 -9.12 -16.37 -5.86
C GLU A 50 -10.13 -16.20 -6.99
N ALA A 51 -11.40 -15.86 -6.68
CA ALA A 51 -12.43 -15.67 -7.69
C ALA A 51 -12.11 -14.45 -8.58
N PRO A 52 -12.41 -14.51 -9.88
CA PRO A 52 -12.19 -13.37 -10.76
C PRO A 52 -12.94 -12.11 -10.28
N GLY A 53 -12.19 -11.03 -10.07
CA GLY A 53 -12.76 -9.77 -9.59
C GLY A 53 -12.95 -9.66 -8.08
N ALA A 54 -12.51 -10.64 -7.29
CA ALA A 54 -12.53 -10.57 -5.84
C ALA A 54 -11.46 -9.62 -5.28
N LEU A 55 -10.29 -9.61 -5.91
CA LEU A 55 -9.11 -8.87 -5.47
C LEU A 55 -8.45 -8.14 -6.63
N LEU A 56 -7.78 -7.03 -6.30
CA LEU A 56 -6.73 -6.41 -7.10
C LEU A 56 -5.66 -5.88 -6.13
N ALA A 57 -4.40 -6.26 -6.33
CA ALA A 57 -3.33 -5.80 -5.45
C ALA A 57 -2.08 -5.38 -6.25
N PHE A 58 -1.46 -4.27 -5.85
CA PHE A 58 -0.27 -3.72 -6.49
C PHE A 58 0.38 -2.63 -5.62
N ASP A 59 1.63 -2.31 -5.90
CA ASP A 59 2.31 -1.18 -5.29
C ASP A 59 1.82 0.12 -5.93
N THR A 60 1.49 1.11 -5.08
CA THR A 60 0.92 2.39 -5.56
C THR A 60 2.00 3.40 -5.88
N GLY A 61 3.12 3.34 -5.16
CA GLY A 61 4.21 4.31 -5.25
C GLY A 61 5.12 4.24 -4.04
N PRO A 62 5.94 5.28 -3.79
CA PRO A 62 6.74 5.34 -2.58
C PRO A 62 5.80 5.42 -1.36
N GLY A 63 6.22 4.75 -0.28
CA GLY A 63 5.62 4.95 1.03
C GLY A 63 6.45 5.95 1.85
N ASN A 64 6.90 5.52 3.02
CA ASN A 64 7.69 6.36 3.92
C ASN A 64 9.19 6.42 3.57
N ALA A 65 9.70 5.56 2.67
CA ALA A 65 11.15 5.42 2.49
C ALA A 65 11.83 6.73 2.10
N LEU A 66 11.30 7.45 1.11
CA LEU A 66 11.89 8.71 0.65
C LEU A 66 11.84 9.79 1.73
N LEU A 67 10.73 9.88 2.48
CA LEU A 67 10.59 10.81 3.60
C LEU A 67 11.57 10.45 4.73
N ASN A 68 11.66 9.19 5.10
CA ASN A 68 12.56 8.74 6.16
C ASN A 68 14.04 8.97 5.79
N ASP A 69 14.41 8.73 4.53
CA ASP A 69 15.77 9.01 4.04
C ASP A 69 16.09 10.51 4.09
N LEU A 70 15.14 11.37 3.71
CA LEU A 70 15.29 12.83 3.82
C LEU A 70 15.49 13.26 5.28
N ILE A 71 14.62 12.80 6.18
CA ILE A 71 14.66 13.13 7.61
C ILE A 71 15.97 12.62 8.22
N GLY A 72 16.34 11.36 7.96
CA GLY A 72 17.59 10.77 8.44
C GLY A 72 18.82 11.53 7.99
N ALA A 73 18.88 11.90 6.72
CA ALA A 73 20.02 12.63 6.17
C ALA A 73 20.15 14.05 6.71
N ARG A 74 19.06 14.72 7.06
CA ARG A 74 19.07 16.13 7.46
C ARG A 74 19.00 16.37 8.96
N THR A 75 18.48 15.41 9.72
CA THR A 75 18.26 15.58 11.18
C THR A 75 18.87 14.47 12.02
N GLY A 76 19.21 13.33 11.44
CA GLY A 76 19.63 12.12 12.16
C GLY A 76 18.47 11.33 12.78
N ALA A 77 17.20 11.80 12.68
CA ALA A 77 16.03 11.07 13.16
C ALA A 77 15.64 9.96 12.18
N ALA A 78 14.99 8.89 12.68
CA ALA A 78 14.62 7.75 11.85
C ALA A 78 13.40 8.03 10.94
N TRP A 79 12.51 8.95 11.33
CA TRP A 79 11.29 9.33 10.60
C TRP A 79 10.81 10.73 11.00
N ASP A 80 9.84 11.27 10.25
CA ASP A 80 9.12 12.51 10.58
C ASP A 80 8.09 12.23 11.69
N THR A 81 8.50 12.47 12.93
CA THR A 81 7.64 12.23 14.11
C THR A 81 6.37 13.06 14.02
N ASP A 82 5.22 12.39 14.09
CA ASP A 82 3.88 12.97 13.97
C ASP A 82 3.66 13.80 12.69
N GLY A 83 4.50 13.60 11.67
CA GLY A 83 4.45 14.36 10.42
C GLY A 83 4.78 15.85 10.59
N ALA A 84 5.51 16.21 11.65
CA ALA A 84 5.72 17.59 12.06
C ALA A 84 6.49 18.42 11.03
N ALA A 85 7.51 17.84 10.40
CA ALA A 85 8.25 18.53 9.35
C ALA A 85 7.38 18.76 8.12
N ALA A 86 6.66 17.73 7.67
CA ALA A 86 5.76 17.84 6.53
C ALA A 86 4.59 18.81 6.80
N ALA A 87 4.05 18.84 8.03
CA ALA A 87 2.97 19.75 8.41
C ALA A 87 3.40 21.21 8.44
N ALA A 88 4.68 21.49 8.75
CA ALA A 88 5.24 22.86 8.78
C ALA A 88 5.68 23.36 7.40
N GLY A 89 5.72 22.50 6.38
CA GLY A 89 6.17 22.85 5.04
C GLY A 89 5.01 23.13 4.07
N ARG A 90 5.40 23.56 2.87
CA ARG A 90 4.50 23.75 1.74
C ARG A 90 4.86 22.77 0.63
N VAL A 91 3.85 22.17 0.04
CA VAL A 91 4.02 21.30 -1.14
C VAL A 91 4.46 22.16 -2.32
N ASP A 92 5.55 21.78 -2.97
CA ASP A 92 5.92 22.35 -4.26
C ASP A 92 5.25 21.55 -5.38
N GLU A 93 4.23 22.13 -6.00
CA GLU A 93 3.43 21.49 -7.04
C GLU A 93 4.24 21.19 -8.30
N GLY A 94 5.28 21.98 -8.60
CA GLY A 94 6.16 21.75 -9.72
C GLY A 94 7.04 20.51 -9.53
N ALA A 95 7.61 20.35 -8.35
CA ALA A 95 8.37 19.17 -7.95
C ALA A 95 7.46 17.93 -7.85
N LEU A 96 6.28 18.07 -7.26
CA LEU A 96 5.30 16.98 -7.19
C LEU A 96 4.92 16.47 -8.58
N LYS A 97 4.66 17.36 -9.52
CA LYS A 97 4.36 16.99 -10.91
C LYS A 97 5.52 16.24 -11.56
N GLN A 98 6.77 16.68 -11.33
CA GLN A 98 7.95 15.99 -11.86
C GLN A 98 8.14 14.59 -11.26
N LEU A 99 7.84 14.41 -9.97
CA LEU A 99 7.89 13.10 -9.30
C LEU A 99 6.82 12.15 -9.83
N LEU A 100 5.64 12.67 -10.15
CA LEU A 100 4.53 11.91 -10.71
C LEU A 100 4.68 11.64 -12.22
N ASP A 101 5.59 12.31 -12.90
CA ASP A 101 5.96 12.05 -14.30
C ASP A 101 6.91 10.86 -14.39
N ASN A 102 6.38 9.67 -14.13
CA ASN A 102 7.10 8.41 -14.13
C ASN A 102 6.23 7.32 -14.79
N ALA A 103 6.81 6.60 -15.74
CA ALA A 103 6.14 5.54 -16.50
C ALA A 103 5.51 4.44 -15.61
N TYR A 104 6.00 4.28 -14.39
CA TYR A 104 5.41 3.34 -13.43
C TYR A 104 3.92 3.61 -13.20
N PHE A 105 3.52 4.87 -13.11
CA PHE A 105 2.12 5.23 -12.82
C PHE A 105 1.17 4.90 -13.97
N GLU A 106 1.69 4.80 -15.19
CA GLU A 106 0.91 4.41 -16.38
C GLU A 106 0.81 2.88 -16.55
N ALA A 107 1.60 2.11 -15.81
CA ALA A 107 1.61 0.65 -15.92
C ALA A 107 0.34 0.03 -15.34
N THR A 108 -0.18 -0.99 -16.02
CA THR A 108 -1.37 -1.74 -15.58
C THR A 108 -1.02 -2.74 -14.47
N PRO A 109 -1.80 -2.84 -13.38
CA PRO A 109 -1.64 -3.88 -12.36
C PRO A 109 -1.86 -5.31 -12.91
N PRO A 110 -1.22 -6.32 -12.26
CA PRO A 110 -0.37 -6.21 -11.09
C PRO A 110 1.00 -5.64 -11.43
N LYS A 111 1.49 -4.73 -10.60
CA LYS A 111 2.79 -4.06 -10.73
C LYS A 111 3.44 -3.89 -9.35
N SER A 112 4.77 -3.98 -9.30
CA SER A 112 5.54 -3.85 -8.07
C SER A 112 6.67 -2.85 -8.21
N LEU A 113 7.17 -2.36 -7.08
CA LEU A 113 8.24 -1.40 -6.95
C LEU A 113 9.30 -1.88 -5.97
N ASP A 114 10.52 -1.52 -6.28
CA ASP A 114 11.61 -1.54 -5.32
C ASP A 114 11.78 -0.15 -4.68
N ARG A 115 12.36 -0.13 -3.47
CA ARG A 115 12.62 1.12 -2.73
C ARG A 115 13.40 2.17 -3.55
N GLY A 116 14.26 1.73 -4.47
CA GLY A 116 15.14 2.56 -5.28
C GLY A 116 14.55 3.08 -6.60
N ASP A 117 13.29 2.79 -6.92
CA ASP A 117 12.71 3.08 -8.23
C ASP A 117 12.41 4.58 -8.49
N PHE A 118 12.62 5.43 -7.49
CA PHE A 118 12.49 6.89 -7.61
C PHE A 118 13.81 7.62 -7.37
N PRO A 119 14.89 7.35 -8.15
CA PRO A 119 16.23 7.90 -7.91
C PRO A 119 16.31 9.42 -8.08
N LYS A 120 15.39 10.02 -8.85
CA LYS A 120 15.31 11.46 -9.03
C LYS A 120 14.77 12.23 -7.81
N ALA A 121 14.03 11.56 -6.92
CA ALA A 121 13.38 12.22 -5.80
C ALA A 121 14.38 12.85 -4.79
N PRO A 122 15.42 12.14 -4.33
CA PRO A 122 16.42 12.75 -3.45
C PRO A 122 17.17 13.91 -4.09
N GLU A 123 17.45 13.84 -5.39
CA GLU A 123 18.14 14.90 -6.12
C GLU A 123 17.27 16.16 -6.20
N LEU A 124 16.01 16.00 -6.59
CA LEU A 124 15.06 17.11 -6.71
C LEU A 124 14.85 17.80 -5.36
N MET A 125 14.82 17.04 -4.26
CA MET A 125 14.62 17.59 -2.91
C MET A 125 15.85 18.33 -2.33
N ARG A 126 17.02 18.29 -2.97
CA ARG A 126 18.25 18.94 -2.46
C ARG A 126 18.13 20.46 -2.31
N SER A 127 17.42 21.09 -3.23
CA SER A 127 17.24 22.55 -3.26
C SER A 127 16.19 23.09 -2.30
N PHE A 128 15.36 22.22 -1.71
CA PHE A 128 14.27 22.62 -0.80
C PHE A 128 14.74 22.63 0.65
N GLY A 129 14.13 23.49 1.47
CA GLY A 129 14.19 23.40 2.93
C GLY A 129 13.63 22.07 3.42
N LEU A 130 14.00 21.67 4.65
CA LEU A 130 13.56 20.38 5.22
C LEU A 130 12.04 20.22 5.17
N GLN A 131 11.31 21.26 5.61
CA GLN A 131 9.86 21.24 5.76
C GLN A 131 9.16 21.10 4.41
N ASP A 132 9.56 21.90 3.41
CA ASP A 132 8.95 21.87 2.08
C ASP A 132 9.28 20.58 1.34
N ALA A 133 10.50 20.06 1.49
CA ALA A 133 10.87 18.76 0.96
C ALA A 133 10.04 17.62 1.60
N ALA A 134 9.86 17.66 2.92
CA ALA A 134 9.04 16.68 3.65
C ALA A 134 7.57 16.75 3.23
N ALA A 135 7.00 17.96 3.12
CA ALA A 135 5.64 18.18 2.65
C ALA A 135 5.44 17.65 1.22
N THR A 136 6.39 17.92 0.32
CA THR A 136 6.33 17.49 -1.08
C THR A 136 6.45 15.97 -1.23
N LEU A 137 7.33 15.32 -0.47
CA LEU A 137 7.44 13.85 -0.49
C LEU A 137 6.21 13.17 0.14
N THR A 138 5.64 13.74 1.20
CA THR A 138 4.38 13.23 1.78
C THR A 138 3.23 13.36 0.77
N ALA A 139 3.14 14.50 0.08
CA ALA A 139 2.17 14.70 -0.99
C ALA A 139 2.39 13.76 -2.18
N PHE A 140 3.64 13.43 -2.50
CA PHE A 140 3.96 12.46 -3.55
C PHE A 140 3.43 11.06 -3.21
N THR A 141 3.63 10.59 -1.98
CA THR A 141 3.03 9.34 -1.51
C THR A 141 1.50 9.39 -1.60
N ALA A 142 0.87 10.44 -1.10
CA ALA A 142 -0.59 10.56 -1.12
C ALA A 142 -1.16 10.63 -2.55
N ALA A 143 -0.51 11.37 -3.45
CA ALA A 143 -0.93 11.50 -4.85
C ALA A 143 -0.71 10.21 -5.65
N SER A 144 0.33 9.44 -5.37
CA SER A 144 0.53 8.13 -6.00
C SER A 144 -0.56 7.13 -5.57
N ILE A 145 -1.00 7.19 -4.32
CA ILE A 145 -2.11 6.39 -3.82
C ILE A 145 -3.44 6.82 -4.45
N GLU A 146 -3.66 8.13 -4.62
CA GLU A 146 -4.84 8.66 -5.31
C GLU A 146 -4.98 8.07 -6.71
N ARG A 147 -3.90 8.01 -7.50
CA ARG A 147 -3.88 7.40 -8.85
C ARG A 147 -4.21 5.90 -8.85
N ALA A 148 -4.03 5.21 -7.75
CA ALA A 148 -4.37 3.79 -7.66
C ALA A 148 -5.88 3.53 -7.87
N GLN A 149 -6.75 4.51 -7.57
CA GLN A 149 -8.19 4.41 -7.76
C GLN A 149 -8.58 4.21 -9.23
N ASP A 150 -7.77 4.70 -10.18
CA ASP A 150 -8.03 4.59 -11.63
C ASP A 150 -8.04 3.13 -12.11
N HIS A 151 -7.42 2.23 -11.33
CA HIS A 151 -7.40 0.80 -11.61
C HIS A 151 -8.56 0.02 -10.97
N PHE A 152 -9.34 0.64 -10.10
CA PHE A 152 -10.42 -0.04 -9.40
C PHE A 152 -11.64 -0.22 -10.31
N LYS A 153 -12.21 -1.43 -10.31
CA LYS A 153 -13.42 -1.74 -11.12
C LYS A 153 -14.62 -0.91 -10.70
N VAL A 154 -14.74 -0.69 -9.38
CA VAL A 154 -15.75 0.17 -8.77
C VAL A 154 -15.10 0.90 -7.59
N PRO A 155 -15.60 2.08 -7.22
CA PRO A 155 -15.11 2.81 -6.04
C PRO A 155 -15.24 1.97 -4.77
N VAL A 156 -14.34 2.22 -3.82
CA VAL A 156 -14.40 1.61 -2.49
C VAL A 156 -15.28 2.43 -1.54
N SER A 157 -15.87 1.75 -0.56
CA SER A 157 -16.68 2.40 0.49
C SER A 157 -15.80 3.03 1.58
N ARG A 158 -14.56 2.56 1.75
CA ARG A 158 -13.56 3.09 2.68
C ARG A 158 -12.14 2.61 2.35
N TRP A 159 -11.17 3.36 2.87
CA TRP A 159 -9.76 3.01 2.89
C TRP A 159 -9.33 2.67 4.30
N LEU A 160 -8.77 1.49 4.50
CA LEU A 160 -8.25 1.00 5.76
C LEU A 160 -6.73 1.00 5.70
N VAL A 161 -6.11 1.91 6.44
CA VAL A 161 -4.66 2.14 6.39
C VAL A 161 -3.95 1.31 7.45
N CYS A 162 -2.96 0.54 7.04
CA CYS A 162 -2.02 -0.18 7.89
C CYS A 162 -0.56 0.23 7.58
N GLY A 163 0.40 -0.44 8.21
CA GLY A 163 1.80 -0.05 8.12
C GLY A 163 2.13 1.22 8.91
N GLY A 164 3.40 1.61 8.94
CA GLY A 164 3.87 2.73 9.75
C GLY A 164 3.29 4.09 9.38
N GLY A 165 2.90 4.27 8.11
CA GLY A 165 2.34 5.53 7.62
C GLY A 165 1.04 5.95 8.28
N ARG A 166 0.25 5.00 8.83
CA ARG A 166 -0.99 5.30 9.58
C ARG A 166 -0.76 6.11 10.85
N HIS A 167 0.45 6.10 11.39
CA HIS A 167 0.84 6.88 12.56
C HIS A 167 1.29 8.31 12.22
N ASN A 168 1.35 8.67 10.94
CA ASN A 168 1.70 10.02 10.52
C ASN A 168 0.40 10.83 10.24
N PRO A 169 -0.01 11.75 11.14
CA PRO A 169 -1.26 12.49 10.99
C PRO A 169 -1.30 13.34 9.72
N GLN A 170 -0.15 13.87 9.28
CA GLN A 170 -0.06 14.67 8.07
C GLN A 170 -0.28 13.81 6.81
N MET A 171 0.25 12.59 6.77
CA MET A 171 -0.01 11.61 5.71
C MET A 171 -1.50 11.27 5.66
N MET A 172 -2.11 10.93 6.81
CA MET A 172 -3.53 10.59 6.91
C MET A 172 -4.43 11.75 6.47
N ARG A 173 -4.07 12.99 6.82
CA ARG A 173 -4.79 14.19 6.38
C ARG A 173 -4.71 14.35 4.86
N MET A 174 -3.50 14.27 4.27
CA MET A 174 -3.32 14.42 2.83
C MET A 174 -4.04 13.33 2.03
N LEU A 175 -4.12 12.11 2.56
CA LEU A 175 -4.91 11.03 1.98
C LEU A 175 -6.40 11.34 2.04
N SER A 176 -6.90 11.80 3.20
CA SER A 176 -8.32 12.15 3.37
C SER A 176 -8.77 13.31 2.47
N GLU A 177 -7.85 14.21 2.11
CA GLU A 177 -8.11 15.33 1.19
C GLU A 177 -8.17 14.89 -0.28
N ARG A 178 -7.51 13.79 -0.63
CA ARG A 178 -7.39 13.31 -2.03
C ARG A 178 -8.32 12.16 -2.38
N LEU A 179 -8.60 11.30 -1.40
CA LEU A 179 -9.40 10.10 -1.64
C LEU A 179 -10.89 10.38 -1.45
N SER A 180 -11.71 9.81 -2.33
CA SER A 180 -13.16 10.08 -2.38
C SER A 180 -13.97 9.37 -1.29
N ALA A 181 -13.37 8.39 -0.60
CA ALA A 181 -14.01 7.62 0.46
C ALA A 181 -13.27 7.83 1.81
N PRO A 182 -13.92 7.59 2.96
CA PRO A 182 -13.30 7.72 4.27
C PRO A 182 -11.97 6.97 4.37
N VAL A 183 -10.97 7.63 4.96
CA VAL A 183 -9.63 7.09 5.20
C VAL A 183 -9.45 6.92 6.70
N GLU A 184 -9.30 5.68 7.15
CA GLU A 184 -9.28 5.32 8.56
C GLU A 184 -8.11 4.36 8.83
N PRO A 185 -7.46 4.43 10.00
CA PRO A 185 -6.54 3.37 10.40
C PRO A 185 -7.32 2.08 10.64
N VAL A 186 -6.69 0.93 10.41
CA VAL A 186 -7.36 -0.39 10.57
C VAL A 186 -7.87 -0.64 11.99
N GLU A 187 -7.35 0.06 12.97
CA GLU A 187 -7.81 0.06 14.35
C GLU A 187 -9.26 0.56 14.50
N ALA A 188 -9.71 1.44 13.61
CA ALA A 188 -11.09 1.95 13.62
C ALA A 188 -12.15 0.85 13.38
N VAL A 189 -11.74 -0.26 12.78
CA VAL A 189 -12.59 -1.44 12.56
C VAL A 189 -12.17 -2.63 13.42
N GLY A 190 -11.37 -2.39 14.47
CA GLY A 190 -11.00 -3.38 15.49
C GLY A 190 -9.81 -4.28 15.13
N PHE A 191 -9.06 -3.98 14.06
CA PHE A 191 -7.84 -4.72 13.72
C PHE A 191 -6.60 -4.07 14.33
N ASN A 192 -5.56 -4.86 14.55
CA ASN A 192 -4.27 -4.36 15.02
C ASN A 192 -3.33 -4.23 13.83
N GLY A 193 -3.04 -2.99 13.41
CA GLY A 193 -2.22 -2.68 12.23
C GLY A 193 -0.78 -3.19 12.31
N ASP A 194 -0.23 -3.35 13.53
CA ASP A 194 1.12 -3.90 13.72
C ASP A 194 1.16 -5.43 13.58
N MET A 195 0.00 -6.08 13.66
CA MET A 195 -0.11 -7.55 13.63
C MET A 195 -0.64 -8.08 12.30
N ILE A 196 -1.14 -7.23 11.41
CA ILE A 196 -1.77 -7.67 10.15
C ILE A 196 -0.84 -8.56 9.33
N GLU A 197 0.43 -8.21 9.21
CA GLU A 197 1.39 -9.01 8.43
C GLU A 197 1.63 -10.38 9.07
N ALA A 198 1.84 -10.44 10.39
CA ALA A 198 2.01 -11.70 11.09
C ALA A 198 0.75 -12.57 11.02
N GLN A 199 -0.43 -11.97 11.15
CA GLN A 199 -1.71 -12.66 11.00
C GLN A 199 -1.93 -13.14 9.56
N ALA A 200 -1.50 -12.36 8.55
CA ALA A 200 -1.55 -12.77 7.15
C ALA A 200 -0.73 -14.04 6.92
N PHE A 201 0.49 -14.13 7.45
CA PHE A 201 1.30 -15.36 7.33
C PHE A 201 0.66 -16.54 8.05
N ALA A 202 0.07 -16.36 9.23
CA ALA A 202 -0.67 -17.42 9.91
C ALA A 202 -1.88 -17.90 9.08
N HIS A 203 -2.64 -16.99 8.50
CA HIS A 203 -3.76 -17.30 7.60
C HIS A 203 -3.29 -18.07 6.36
N LEU A 204 -2.19 -17.64 5.73
CA LEU A 204 -1.60 -18.32 4.57
C LEU A 204 -1.10 -19.70 4.91
N ALA A 205 -0.52 -19.92 6.09
CA ALA A 205 -0.10 -21.25 6.56
C ALA A 205 -1.30 -22.20 6.68
N LEU A 206 -2.43 -21.73 7.23
CA LEU A 206 -3.66 -22.54 7.30
C LEU A 206 -4.21 -22.86 5.90
N ARG A 207 -4.22 -21.88 4.98
CA ARG A 207 -4.63 -22.12 3.59
C ARG A 207 -3.71 -23.11 2.88
N SER A 208 -2.39 -22.98 3.07
CA SER A 208 -1.40 -23.92 2.53
C SER A 208 -1.64 -25.35 3.02
N ASN A 209 -1.86 -25.53 4.33
CA ASN A 209 -2.15 -26.84 4.92
C ASN A 209 -3.47 -27.43 4.42
N ALA A 210 -4.44 -26.60 4.07
CA ALA A 210 -5.72 -27.00 3.48
C ALA A 210 -5.66 -27.21 1.95
N GLY A 211 -4.51 -27.02 1.31
CA GLY A 211 -4.35 -27.13 -0.14
C GLY A 211 -5.06 -26.01 -0.93
N LEU A 212 -5.40 -24.91 -0.28
CA LEU A 212 -6.10 -23.79 -0.89
C LEU A 212 -5.12 -22.82 -1.57
N PRO A 213 -5.55 -22.06 -2.61
CA PRO A 213 -4.71 -21.04 -3.25
C PRO A 213 -4.23 -19.97 -2.27
N LEU A 214 -3.01 -19.50 -2.48
CA LEU A 214 -2.37 -18.40 -1.72
C LEU A 214 -2.20 -17.15 -2.58
N SER A 215 -2.43 -17.25 -3.89
CA SER A 215 -2.17 -16.23 -4.88
C SER A 215 -3.13 -16.37 -6.05
N ALA A 216 -3.40 -15.25 -6.72
CA ALA A 216 -4.27 -15.17 -7.89
C ALA A 216 -3.67 -14.23 -8.96
N PRO A 217 -4.13 -14.31 -10.22
CA PRO A 217 -3.63 -13.44 -11.29
C PRO A 217 -3.66 -11.95 -10.95
N ALA A 218 -4.70 -11.49 -10.30
CA ALA A 218 -4.89 -10.06 -9.96
C ALA A 218 -4.09 -9.61 -8.71
N THR A 219 -3.32 -10.51 -8.06
CA THR A 219 -2.49 -10.15 -6.91
C THR A 219 -1.00 -10.25 -7.22
N THR A 220 -0.53 -11.38 -7.72
CA THR A 220 0.90 -11.62 -7.98
C THR A 220 1.23 -11.80 -9.46
N GLY A 221 0.26 -11.74 -10.37
CA GLY A 221 0.50 -11.94 -11.80
C GLY A 221 0.69 -13.40 -12.21
N VAL A 222 0.38 -14.39 -11.36
CA VAL A 222 0.36 -15.81 -11.75
C VAL A 222 -0.71 -16.06 -12.81
N GLN A 223 -0.52 -17.06 -13.67
CA GLN A 223 -1.47 -17.35 -14.76
C GLN A 223 -2.82 -17.89 -14.27
N ALA A 224 -2.83 -18.60 -13.14
CA ALA A 224 -4.01 -19.15 -12.48
C ALA A 224 -3.83 -19.13 -10.95
N PRO A 225 -4.93 -19.27 -10.16
CA PRO A 225 -4.80 -19.40 -8.71
C PRO A 225 -3.78 -20.45 -8.32
N ALA A 226 -2.82 -20.08 -7.49
CA ALA A 226 -1.68 -20.93 -7.16
C ALA A 226 -1.67 -21.29 -5.67
N THR A 227 -1.54 -22.58 -5.41
CA THR A 227 -1.19 -23.11 -4.09
C THR A 227 0.31 -22.96 -3.84
N GLY A 228 0.75 -23.07 -2.60
CA GLY A 228 2.16 -22.96 -2.25
C GLY A 228 2.40 -23.29 -0.78
N GLY A 229 3.61 -22.98 -0.34
CA GLY A 229 4.07 -23.34 0.99
C GLY A 229 4.61 -24.77 1.07
N ARG A 230 5.42 -25.03 2.10
CA ARG A 230 5.96 -26.34 2.42
C ARG A 230 5.81 -26.58 3.92
N LEU A 231 5.15 -27.66 4.27
CA LEU A 231 5.11 -28.12 5.65
C LEU A 231 6.46 -28.79 5.98
N SER A 232 7.14 -28.28 7.01
CA SER A 232 8.30 -28.94 7.60
C SER A 232 7.87 -29.57 8.91
N THR A 233 8.10 -30.87 9.05
CA THR A 233 8.01 -31.57 10.33
C THR A 233 9.36 -31.53 11.03
N PRO A 234 9.41 -31.44 12.38
CA PRO A 234 10.64 -31.44 13.16
C PRO A 234 11.48 -32.68 12.90
#